data_dc6e1456955c119713c1bb70fa72a2a2
#
_entry.id   dc6e1456955c119713c1bb70fa72a2a2
#
_cell.length_a   1.000
_cell.length_b   1.000
_cell.length_c   1.000
_cell.angle_alpha   90.00
_cell.angle_beta   90.00
_cell.angle_gamma   90.00
#
_symmetry.space_group_name_H-M   'P 1'
#
loop_
_entity.id
_entity.type
_entity.pdbx_description
1 polymer ?
#
loop_
_entity_poly.entity_id
_entity_poly.type
_entity_poly.pdbx_seq_one_letter_code
_entity_poly.pdbx_strand_id
1 'polypeptide(L)'
;MRIIIFLLFTTVMSIQLGYSQTLRDFKNKTEENTMERTAMLDLLRADIKNDLEQDVIFVVNHFKVYGNYSWMEGSVQRKDGKELKFPHDAYDCCHVEALFKKVNGTWVMKDNGAFSTDVWYTCILSLYPEASRLIFSPNVLTFNLNCN
;
A
#
# COMPACT_ATOMS: atom_id res chain seq x y z
N MET A 1 63.85 26.34 12.77
CA MET A 1 62.45 26.60 13.24
C MET A 1 61.56 25.64 12.48
N ARG A 2 61.13 24.52 13.11
CA ARG A 2 60.31 23.48 12.48
C ARG A 2 58.84 23.71 12.90
N ILE A 3 58.02 24.03 11.89
CA ILE A 3 56.56 24.18 12.08
C ILE A 3 55.92 22.81 12.00
N ILE A 4 55.38 22.32 13.11
CA ILE A 4 54.61 21.08 13.17
C ILE A 4 53.14 21.47 12.90
N ILE A 5 52.63 21.07 11.72
CA ILE A 5 51.20 21.22 11.40
C ILE A 5 50.45 20.04 11.98
N PHE A 6 49.67 20.28 13.03
CA PHE A 6 48.70 19.31 13.56
C PHE A 6 47.48 19.30 12.67
N LEU A 7 47.33 18.24 11.86
CA LEU A 7 46.09 17.93 11.13
C LEU A 7 45.10 17.30 12.11
N LEU A 8 44.11 18.09 12.54
CA LEU A 8 42.94 17.60 13.26
C LEU A 8 42.02 16.87 12.28
N PHE A 9 42.06 15.55 12.28
CA PHE A 9 41.07 14.71 11.61
C PHE A 9 39.81 14.69 12.49
N THR A 10 38.81 15.52 12.17
CA THR A 10 37.47 15.42 12.72
C THR A 10 36.72 14.30 12.01
N THR A 11 36.70 13.12 12.61
CA THR A 11 35.78 12.04 12.21
C THR A 11 34.36 12.45 12.52
N VAL A 12 33.61 12.86 11.50
CA VAL A 12 32.15 13.05 11.59
C VAL A 12 31.54 11.67 11.67
N MET A 13 31.22 11.23 12.88
CA MET A 13 30.49 10.01 13.16
C MET A 13 29.03 10.25 12.74
N SER A 14 28.66 9.82 11.54
CA SER A 14 27.28 9.82 11.05
C SER A 14 26.48 8.84 11.90
N ILE A 15 25.75 9.34 12.90
CA ILE A 15 24.76 8.56 13.63
C ILE A 15 23.62 8.30 12.66
N GLN A 16 23.64 7.15 12.03
CA GLN A 16 22.46 6.63 11.32
C GLN A 16 21.44 6.23 12.38
N LEU A 17 20.49 7.12 12.66
CA LEU A 17 19.29 6.78 13.38
C LEU A 17 18.54 5.73 12.55
N GLY A 18 18.77 4.46 12.85
CA GLY A 18 18.00 3.36 12.31
C GLY A 18 16.55 3.55 12.76
N TYR A 19 15.73 4.11 11.89
CA TYR A 19 14.28 4.09 12.08
C TYR A 19 13.83 2.64 12.09
N SER A 20 13.52 2.13 13.27
CA SER A 20 12.85 0.83 13.40
C SER A 20 11.53 0.91 12.63
N GLN A 21 11.46 0.17 11.53
CA GLN A 21 10.22 0.08 10.76
C GLN A 21 9.20 -0.69 11.62
N THR A 22 8.10 -0.06 11.94
CA THR A 22 7.03 -0.63 12.74
C THR A 22 5.85 -0.96 11.83
N LEU A 23 5.24 -2.14 12.04
CA LEU A 23 3.99 -2.48 11.40
C LEU A 23 2.88 -1.57 11.93
N ARG A 24 2.20 -0.86 11.01
CA ARG A 24 1.10 0.06 11.35
C ARG A 24 -0.20 -0.48 10.76
N ASP A 25 -1.26 -0.44 11.56
CA ASP A 25 -2.61 -0.85 11.13
C ASP A 25 -3.43 0.38 10.74
N PHE A 26 -3.88 0.41 9.49
CA PHE A 26 -4.68 1.48 8.89
C PHE A 26 -6.12 1.07 8.63
N LYS A 27 -6.56 -0.11 9.12
CA LYS A 27 -7.95 -0.57 8.96
C LYS A 27 -8.92 0.49 9.46
N ASN A 28 -8.73 0.98 10.67
CA ASN A 28 -9.51 2.07 11.23
C ASN A 28 -8.80 3.41 11.01
N LYS A 29 -9.58 4.44 10.67
CA LYS A 29 -9.09 5.81 10.55
C LYS A 29 -8.81 6.36 11.95
N THR A 30 -7.61 6.91 12.16
CA THR A 30 -7.18 7.64 13.37
C THR A 30 -6.61 9.00 12.97
N GLU A 31 -6.38 9.88 13.93
CA GLU A 31 -5.73 11.17 13.65
C GLU A 31 -4.32 10.96 13.07
N GLU A 32 -3.56 10.00 13.61
CA GLU A 32 -2.18 9.72 13.20
C GLU A 32 -2.07 9.17 11.76
N ASN A 33 -3.03 8.35 11.33
CA ASN A 33 -2.96 7.71 10.02
C ASN A 33 -3.80 8.41 8.94
N THR A 34 -4.63 9.39 9.30
CA THR A 34 -5.62 10.01 8.41
C THR A 34 -5.03 10.49 7.10
N MET A 35 -3.90 11.18 7.13
CA MET A 35 -3.29 11.75 5.92
C MET A 35 -2.81 10.66 4.96
N GLU A 36 -2.02 9.71 5.44
CA GLU A 36 -1.47 8.63 4.60
C GLU A 36 -2.58 7.70 4.12
N ARG A 37 -3.51 7.33 5.02
CA ARG A 37 -4.65 6.48 4.69
C ARG A 37 -5.54 7.10 3.61
N THR A 38 -5.84 8.38 3.74
CA THR A 38 -6.65 9.11 2.75
C THR A 38 -5.94 9.19 1.41
N ALA A 39 -4.65 9.52 1.38
CA ALA A 39 -3.88 9.61 0.15
C ALA A 39 -3.90 8.28 -0.64
N MET A 40 -3.71 7.14 0.03
CA MET A 40 -3.77 5.82 -0.63
C MET A 40 -5.17 5.48 -1.12
N LEU A 41 -6.20 5.71 -0.31
CA LEU A 41 -7.59 5.44 -0.72
C LEU A 41 -8.08 6.37 -1.83
N ASP A 42 -7.57 7.59 -1.92
CA ASP A 42 -7.91 8.52 -3.00
C ASP A 42 -7.31 8.10 -4.34
N LEU A 43 -6.11 7.51 -4.35
CA LEU A 43 -5.54 6.90 -5.56
C LEU A 43 -6.47 5.80 -6.10
N LEU A 44 -6.93 4.91 -5.23
CA LEU A 44 -7.82 3.82 -5.61
C LEU A 44 -9.22 4.33 -6.02
N ARG A 45 -9.74 5.38 -5.36
CA ARG A 45 -10.99 6.03 -5.78
C ARG A 45 -10.90 6.63 -7.17
N ALA A 46 -9.79 7.30 -7.46
CA ALA A 46 -9.57 7.90 -8.76
C ALA A 46 -9.52 6.85 -9.87
N ASP A 47 -8.86 5.74 -9.62
CA ASP A 47 -8.76 4.60 -10.54
C ASP A 47 -10.15 4.02 -10.84
N ILE A 48 -10.90 3.63 -9.80
CA ILE A 48 -12.25 3.09 -9.93
C ILE A 48 -13.21 4.12 -10.59
N LYS A 49 -13.06 5.41 -10.28
CA LYS A 49 -13.88 6.45 -10.91
C LYS A 49 -13.58 6.59 -12.41
N ASN A 50 -12.32 6.43 -12.81
CA ASN A 50 -11.96 6.42 -14.23
C ASN A 50 -12.58 5.23 -14.98
N ASP A 51 -12.64 4.05 -14.32
CA ASP A 51 -13.18 2.83 -14.94
C ASP A 51 -14.70 2.80 -14.97
N LEU A 52 -15.35 3.21 -13.89
CA LEU A 52 -16.80 3.04 -13.71
C LEU A 52 -17.61 4.34 -13.80
N GLU A 53 -16.96 5.50 -13.81
CA GLU A 53 -17.60 6.83 -13.73
C GLU A 53 -18.49 7.01 -12.49
N GLN A 54 -18.19 6.29 -11.39
CA GLN A 54 -18.97 6.28 -10.16
C GLN A 54 -18.14 6.73 -8.96
N ASP A 55 -18.73 7.54 -8.08
CA ASP A 55 -18.10 7.89 -6.80
C ASP A 55 -18.31 6.77 -5.78
N VAL A 56 -17.20 6.33 -5.16
CA VAL A 56 -17.18 5.17 -4.28
C VAL A 56 -16.63 5.49 -2.89
N ILE A 57 -17.02 4.64 -1.94
CA ILE A 57 -16.46 4.53 -0.60
C ILE A 57 -15.99 3.09 -0.38
N PHE A 58 -15.08 2.91 0.57
CA PHE A 58 -14.52 1.59 0.90
C PHE A 58 -14.95 1.15 2.30
N VAL A 59 -15.35 -0.11 2.41
CA VAL A 59 -15.41 -0.84 3.68
C VAL A 59 -14.09 -1.61 3.80
N VAL A 60 -13.20 -1.11 4.66
CA VAL A 60 -11.83 -1.64 4.78
C VAL A 60 -11.80 -2.82 5.73
N ASN A 61 -11.39 -3.99 5.24
CA ASN A 61 -11.26 -5.23 6.02
C ASN A 61 -9.84 -5.44 6.56
N HIS A 62 -8.85 -5.11 5.74
CA HIS A 62 -7.44 -5.18 6.06
C HIS A 62 -6.70 -3.99 5.45
N PHE A 63 -5.84 -3.33 6.21
CA PHE A 63 -5.02 -2.26 5.68
C PHE A 63 -3.79 -2.07 6.57
N LYS A 64 -2.65 -2.54 6.12
CA LYS A 64 -1.40 -2.48 6.87
C LYS A 64 -0.29 -1.82 6.09
N VAL A 65 0.58 -1.16 6.83
CA VAL A 65 1.75 -0.44 6.33
C VAL A 65 3.00 -0.94 7.06
N TYR A 66 4.04 -1.26 6.31
CA TYR A 66 5.36 -1.54 6.85
C TYR A 66 6.43 -0.96 5.92
N GLY A 67 7.28 -0.11 6.46
CA GLY A 67 8.26 0.62 5.66
C GLY A 67 7.60 1.46 4.56
N ASN A 68 8.01 1.21 3.33
CA ASN A 68 7.51 1.92 2.16
C ASN A 68 6.41 1.17 1.41
N TYR A 69 5.86 0.09 1.97
CA TYR A 69 4.81 -0.69 1.32
C TYR A 69 3.55 -0.75 2.17
N SER A 70 2.43 -0.86 1.49
CA SER A 70 1.12 -1.02 2.10
C SER A 70 0.23 -1.94 1.28
N TRP A 71 -0.56 -2.76 1.98
CA TRP A 71 -1.56 -3.63 1.40
C TRP A 71 -2.93 -3.35 2.00
N MET A 72 -3.93 -3.19 1.15
CA MET A 72 -5.31 -2.92 1.52
C MET A 72 -6.23 -3.96 0.89
N GLU A 73 -7.19 -4.44 1.67
CA GLU A 73 -8.30 -5.28 1.21
C GLU A 73 -9.61 -4.73 1.74
N GLY A 74 -10.66 -4.86 0.95
CA GLY A 74 -11.96 -4.39 1.36
C GLY A 74 -13.05 -4.65 0.34
N SER A 75 -14.14 -3.94 0.49
CA SER A 75 -15.21 -3.89 -0.50
C SER A 75 -15.55 -2.46 -0.88
N VAL A 76 -16.08 -2.33 -2.09
CA VAL A 76 -16.46 -1.06 -2.71
C VAL A 76 -17.96 -0.89 -2.63
N GLN A 77 -18.41 0.31 -2.29
CA GLN A 77 -19.80 0.71 -2.30
C GLN A 77 -19.94 2.06 -3.01
N ARG A 78 -21.05 2.27 -3.69
CA ARG A 78 -21.33 3.61 -4.22
C ARG A 78 -21.58 4.59 -3.08
N LYS A 79 -21.05 5.79 -3.23
CA LYS A 79 -21.20 6.86 -2.23
C LYS A 79 -22.68 7.28 -2.01
N ASP A 80 -23.53 7.12 -3.03
CA ASP A 80 -24.97 7.44 -2.96
C ASP A 80 -25.83 6.28 -2.42
N GLY A 81 -25.22 5.17 -2.01
CA GLY A 81 -25.89 3.99 -1.45
C GLY A 81 -26.60 3.11 -2.47
N LYS A 82 -26.51 3.42 -3.76
CA LYS A 82 -27.08 2.57 -4.82
C LYS A 82 -26.11 1.43 -5.17
N GLU A 83 -26.62 0.46 -5.93
CA GLU A 83 -25.77 -0.63 -6.46
C GLU A 83 -24.73 -0.10 -7.44
N LEU A 84 -23.55 -0.73 -7.43
CA LEU A 84 -22.52 -0.49 -8.44
C LEU A 84 -23.04 -0.97 -9.79
N LYS A 85 -22.74 -0.19 -10.82
CA LYS A 85 -23.05 -0.54 -12.21
C LYS A 85 -21.77 -0.83 -12.94
N PHE A 86 -21.70 -1.97 -13.60
CA PHE A 86 -20.57 -2.37 -14.41
C PHE A 86 -20.92 -2.28 -15.90
N PRO A 87 -19.95 -1.95 -16.75
CA PRO A 87 -20.17 -1.83 -18.20
C PRO A 87 -20.45 -3.17 -18.87
N HIS A 88 -20.04 -4.30 -18.28
CA HIS A 88 -20.24 -5.67 -18.75
C HIS A 88 -20.07 -6.68 -17.60
N ASP A 89 -20.35 -7.95 -17.87
CA ASP A 89 -20.40 -9.02 -16.86
C ASP A 89 -19.01 -9.57 -16.42
N ALA A 90 -17.90 -8.97 -16.88
CA ALA A 90 -16.55 -9.40 -16.54
C ALA A 90 -16.01 -8.86 -15.21
N TYR A 91 -16.87 -8.22 -14.42
CA TYR A 91 -16.53 -7.69 -13.10
C TYR A 91 -17.11 -8.58 -12.01
N ASP A 92 -16.33 -8.82 -10.96
CA ASP A 92 -16.79 -9.51 -9.74
C ASP A 92 -17.01 -8.51 -8.61
N CYS A 93 -18.28 -8.26 -8.33
CA CYS A 93 -18.67 -7.31 -7.28
C CYS A 93 -18.48 -7.94 -5.90
N CYS A 94 -17.96 -7.22 -4.93
CA CYS A 94 -17.54 -5.82 -4.93
C CYS A 94 -16.23 -5.70 -4.15
N HIS A 95 -15.38 -6.72 -4.22
CA HIS A 95 -14.10 -6.76 -3.53
C HIS A 95 -13.06 -5.84 -4.19
N VAL A 96 -12.06 -5.49 -3.43
CA VAL A 96 -10.90 -4.73 -3.89
C VAL A 96 -9.69 -5.04 -3.03
N GLU A 97 -8.58 -5.25 -3.69
CA GLU A 97 -7.25 -5.31 -3.09
C GLU A 97 -6.34 -4.34 -3.82
N ALA A 98 -5.42 -3.73 -3.08
CA ALA A 98 -4.45 -2.80 -3.67
C ALA A 98 -3.11 -2.82 -2.94
N LEU A 99 -2.03 -2.76 -3.74
CA LEU A 99 -0.66 -2.60 -3.27
C LEU A 99 -0.21 -1.16 -3.52
N PHE A 100 0.31 -0.53 -2.47
CA PHE A 100 0.89 0.82 -2.55
C PHE A 100 2.37 0.78 -2.18
N LYS A 101 3.14 1.69 -2.79
CA LYS A 101 4.54 1.95 -2.45
C LYS A 101 4.74 3.44 -2.21
N LYS A 102 5.48 3.80 -1.17
CA LYS A 102 5.92 5.17 -0.93
C LYS A 102 7.20 5.44 -1.72
N VAL A 103 7.16 6.40 -2.63
CA VAL A 103 8.28 6.83 -3.49
C VAL A 103 8.54 8.30 -3.23
N ASN A 104 9.75 8.65 -2.81
CA ASN A 104 10.12 10.03 -2.47
C ASN A 104 9.13 10.73 -1.53
N GLY A 105 8.66 10.00 -0.50
CA GLY A 105 7.71 10.51 0.49
C GLY A 105 6.24 10.51 0.06
N THR A 106 5.93 10.17 -1.19
CA THR A 106 4.56 10.16 -1.76
C THR A 106 4.09 8.73 -2.01
N TRP A 107 2.85 8.41 -1.61
CA TRP A 107 2.23 7.14 -1.91
C TRP A 107 1.83 7.07 -3.38
N VAL A 108 2.13 5.94 -4.01
CA VAL A 108 1.71 5.58 -5.37
C VAL A 108 1.07 4.20 -5.33
N MET A 109 0.02 3.98 -6.08
CA MET A 109 -0.56 2.66 -6.28
C MET A 109 0.31 1.90 -7.28
N LYS A 110 0.71 0.69 -6.91
CA LYS A 110 1.56 -0.17 -7.75
C LYS A 110 0.75 -1.16 -8.53
N ASP A 111 -0.29 -1.67 -7.90
CA ASP A 111 -1.17 -2.66 -8.50
C ASP A 111 -2.49 -2.69 -7.73
N ASN A 112 -3.58 -3.06 -8.40
CA ASN A 112 -4.86 -3.31 -7.76
C ASN A 112 -5.68 -4.33 -8.56
N GLY A 113 -6.63 -4.96 -7.87
CA GLY A 113 -7.57 -5.92 -8.45
C GLY A 113 -9.01 -5.57 -8.12
N ALA A 114 -9.36 -4.28 -8.21
CA ALA A 114 -10.74 -3.88 -8.02
C ALA A 114 -11.65 -4.67 -8.98
N PHE A 115 -12.60 -5.43 -8.40
CA PHE A 115 -13.59 -6.24 -9.13
C PHE A 115 -13.00 -7.33 -10.04
N SER A 116 -11.77 -7.78 -9.76
CA SER A 116 -11.11 -8.81 -10.56
C SER A 116 -11.80 -10.16 -10.39
N THR A 117 -12.08 -10.86 -11.49
CA THR A 117 -12.56 -12.25 -11.46
C THR A 117 -11.46 -13.26 -11.13
N ASP A 118 -10.20 -12.83 -11.17
CA ASP A 118 -9.02 -13.65 -10.92
C ASP A 118 -8.33 -13.28 -9.60
N VAL A 119 -7.60 -14.23 -9.01
CA VAL A 119 -6.71 -13.99 -7.88
C VAL A 119 -5.41 -13.35 -8.40
N TRP A 120 -5.50 -12.08 -8.79
CA TRP A 120 -4.44 -11.33 -9.44
C TRP A 120 -3.15 -11.21 -8.58
N TYR A 121 -3.28 -11.27 -7.27
CA TYR A 121 -2.17 -11.20 -6.32
C TYR A 121 -1.44 -12.54 -6.11
N THR A 122 -1.73 -13.54 -6.93
CA THR A 122 -0.92 -14.77 -6.97
C THR A 122 0.52 -14.41 -7.29
N CYS A 123 1.46 -14.89 -6.47
CA CYS A 123 2.89 -14.58 -6.56
C CYS A 123 3.28 -13.09 -6.40
N ILE A 124 2.45 -12.28 -5.77
CA ILE A 124 2.74 -10.85 -5.56
C ILE A 124 4.04 -10.61 -4.77
N LEU A 125 4.43 -11.53 -3.88
CA LEU A 125 5.69 -11.46 -3.14
C LEU A 125 6.92 -11.63 -4.04
N SER A 126 6.80 -12.38 -5.13
CA SER A 126 7.88 -12.53 -6.13
C SER A 126 7.98 -11.29 -7.02
N LEU A 127 6.87 -10.64 -7.32
CA LEU A 127 6.83 -9.39 -8.09
C LEU A 127 7.32 -8.18 -7.26
N TYR A 128 7.09 -8.20 -5.96
CA TYR A 128 7.47 -7.13 -5.03
C TYR A 128 8.27 -7.67 -3.84
N PRO A 129 9.51 -8.18 -4.07
CA PRO A 129 10.31 -8.85 -3.04
C PRO A 129 10.71 -7.93 -1.87
N GLU A 130 10.66 -6.62 -2.06
CA GLU A 130 10.92 -5.62 -1.03
C GLU A 130 9.73 -5.41 -0.07
N ALA A 131 8.52 -5.84 -0.47
CA ALA A 131 7.33 -5.74 0.35
C ALA A 131 7.37 -6.77 1.49
N SER A 132 7.29 -6.31 2.73
CA SER A 132 7.27 -7.22 3.87
C SER A 132 6.01 -8.09 3.87
N ARG A 133 6.18 -9.39 4.17
CA ARG A 133 5.06 -10.33 4.36
C ARG A 133 4.08 -9.87 5.44
N LEU A 134 4.50 -9.02 6.36
CA LEU A 134 3.69 -8.52 7.48
C LEU A 134 2.50 -7.64 7.04
N ILE A 135 2.56 -7.04 5.85
CA ILE A 135 1.45 -6.21 5.35
C ILE A 135 0.30 -7.03 4.78
N PHE A 136 0.55 -8.25 4.31
CA PHE A 136 -0.43 -9.09 3.64
C PHE A 136 -1.32 -9.85 4.62
N SER A 137 -2.54 -10.13 4.22
CA SER A 137 -3.44 -11.01 4.96
C SER A 137 -3.03 -12.47 4.85
N PRO A 138 -3.48 -13.34 5.77
CA PRO A 138 -3.23 -14.78 5.67
C PRO A 138 -3.73 -15.39 4.35
N ASN A 139 -4.84 -14.87 3.82
CA ASN A 139 -5.40 -15.33 2.55
C ASN A 139 -4.42 -15.08 1.39
N VAL A 140 -3.90 -13.86 1.26
CA VAL A 140 -2.90 -13.51 0.23
C VAL A 140 -1.66 -14.39 0.36
N LEU A 141 -1.17 -14.59 1.58
CA LEU A 141 0.01 -15.41 1.83
C LEU A 141 -0.15 -16.85 1.36
N THR A 142 -1.37 -17.41 1.44
CA THR A 142 -1.67 -18.77 0.98
C THR A 142 -1.45 -18.91 -0.54
N PHE A 143 -1.86 -17.92 -1.34
CA PHE A 143 -1.67 -17.92 -2.80
C PHE A 143 -0.21 -17.65 -3.23
N ASN A 144 0.67 -17.36 -2.28
CA ASN A 144 2.08 -17.06 -2.54
C ASN A 144 3.04 -18.16 -2.07
N LEU A 145 2.53 -19.29 -1.55
CA LEU A 145 3.37 -20.38 -1.00
C LEU A 145 4.20 -21.11 -2.05
N ASN A 146 3.71 -21.22 -3.29
CA ASN A 146 4.30 -22.00 -4.37
C ASN A 146 4.93 -21.13 -5.46
N CYS A 147 5.22 -19.88 -5.16
CA CYS A 147 5.84 -18.95 -6.11
C CYS A 147 7.36 -18.96 -5.95
N ASN A 148 8.06 -19.39 -6.98
CA ASN A 148 9.52 -19.43 -7.06
C ASN A 148 10.07 -18.17 -7.71
#